data_e52bd7c3bcf2805a56a3a23d6a8d8c82
#
_entry.id   e52bd7c3bcf2805a56a3a23d6a8d8c82
#
_cell.length_a   1.000
_cell.length_b   1.000
_cell.length_c   1.000
_cell.angle_alpha   90.00
_cell.angle_beta   90.00
_cell.angle_gamma   90.00
#
_symmetry.space_group_name_H-M   'P 1'
#
loop_
_entity.id
_entity.type
_entity.pdbx_description
1 polymer ?
#
loop_
_entity_poly.entity_id
_entity_poly.type
_entity_poly.pdbx_seq_one_letter_code
_entity_poly.pdbx_strand_id
1 'polypeptide(L)'
;METEQAKIYHHHTPRQYLLPWADADERIAWYGYGKVDRSGLTVVGGENDFYKLKELTAPDIDCLRLFIDGLPELGREGHKRFLKMYVLPTRLKKRLEQRVTENGKEMDEAQLAEARHLLDVAISNLNEDYHASIERRFWPYLELIKRCDFSFYEDPTKATEFFYGLSVQYMRTKAVKRRALQKTNVLFDDVERVWDVLSHILAVEMGRSFFSDRRNFKILTLDNDTRVPFITSDQPIINMLSDPRDFNAPERVELYYPLSPTKAMLYLEKSTPTAGISREVSIDDAHRYNRMMLDHCGLRVFSNSEEYLTFLKECADFKKQSH
;
A
#
# COMPACT_ATOMS: atom_id res chain seq x y z
N MET A 1 23.99 11.04 -20.98
CA MET A 1 23.10 10.27 -20.08
C MET A 1 22.37 11.32 -19.24
N GLU A 2 21.03 11.34 -19.27
CA GLU A 2 20.30 12.16 -18.32
C GLU A 2 20.63 11.68 -16.92
N THR A 3 21.12 12.57 -16.06
CA THR A 3 21.38 12.26 -14.65
C THR A 3 20.05 12.04 -13.97
N GLU A 4 19.84 10.85 -13.44
CA GLU A 4 18.65 10.52 -12.65
C GLU A 4 18.52 11.49 -11.48
N GLN A 5 17.31 12.01 -11.27
CA GLN A 5 17.04 12.98 -10.20
C GLN A 5 16.36 12.30 -9.00
N ALA A 6 16.58 12.86 -7.80
CA ALA A 6 15.90 12.43 -6.60
C ALA A 6 14.40 12.75 -6.70
N LYS A 7 13.56 11.74 -6.53
CA LYS A 7 12.11 11.89 -6.42
C LYS A 7 11.79 12.40 -5.03
N ILE A 8 11.06 13.51 -4.96
CA ILE A 8 10.68 14.11 -3.68
C ILE A 8 9.27 13.67 -3.29
N TYR A 9 8.36 13.58 -4.26
CA TYR A 9 6.95 13.20 -4.02
C TYR A 9 6.74 11.73 -4.34
N HIS A 10 6.33 10.95 -3.34
CA HIS A 10 6.13 9.51 -3.41
C HIS A 10 4.64 9.16 -3.26
N HIS A 11 4.13 8.23 -4.10
CA HIS A 11 2.73 7.83 -4.07
C HIS A 11 2.53 6.57 -3.22
N HIS A 12 1.90 6.70 -2.05
CA HIS A 12 1.44 5.56 -1.24
C HIS A 12 0.14 4.95 -1.78
N THR A 13 -0.66 5.71 -2.54
CA THR A 13 -1.77 5.21 -3.35
C THR A 13 -1.42 5.45 -4.81
N PRO A 14 -1.24 4.40 -5.65
CA PRO A 14 -0.74 4.55 -7.01
C PRO A 14 -1.64 5.46 -7.87
N ARG A 15 -1.05 6.40 -8.62
CA ARG A 15 -1.78 7.25 -9.56
C ARG A 15 -2.60 6.41 -10.54
N GLN A 16 -2.01 5.34 -11.11
CA GLN A 16 -2.69 4.45 -12.05
C GLN A 16 -3.91 3.77 -11.43
N TYR A 17 -3.87 3.46 -10.12
CA TYR A 17 -5.02 2.91 -9.40
C TYR A 17 -6.17 3.92 -9.31
N LEU A 18 -5.88 5.19 -9.11
CA LEU A 18 -6.90 6.24 -8.94
C LEU A 18 -7.50 6.74 -10.26
N LEU A 19 -6.85 6.48 -11.41
CA LEU A 19 -7.31 6.90 -12.73
C LEU A 19 -8.79 6.60 -13.03
N PRO A 20 -9.37 5.43 -12.69
CA PRO A 20 -10.77 5.13 -12.97
C PRO A 20 -11.79 6.07 -12.29
N TRP A 21 -11.38 6.78 -11.25
CA TRP A 21 -12.23 7.79 -10.55
C TRP A 21 -11.93 9.22 -10.97
N ALA A 22 -10.92 9.44 -11.78
CA ALA A 22 -10.57 10.78 -12.27
C ALA A 22 -11.38 11.15 -13.52
N ASP A 23 -11.52 12.46 -13.74
CA ASP A 23 -12.06 13.00 -14.99
C ASP A 23 -11.01 13.05 -16.11
N ALA A 24 -11.40 13.60 -17.28
CA ALA A 24 -10.52 13.70 -18.44
C ALA A 24 -9.28 14.59 -18.22
N ASP A 25 -9.34 15.51 -17.26
CA ASP A 25 -8.23 16.37 -16.86
C ASP A 25 -7.40 15.75 -15.73
N GLU A 26 -7.58 14.44 -15.46
CA GLU A 26 -6.96 13.69 -14.37
C GLU A 26 -7.18 14.30 -12.99
N ARG A 27 -8.35 14.88 -12.76
CA ARG A 27 -8.75 15.41 -11.46
C ARG A 27 -9.74 14.47 -10.80
N ILE A 28 -9.56 14.25 -9.51
CA ILE A 28 -10.38 13.35 -8.69
C ILE A 28 -11.03 14.13 -7.55
N ALA A 29 -12.30 13.84 -7.27
CA ALA A 29 -12.96 14.35 -6.09
C ALA A 29 -12.53 13.56 -4.85
N TRP A 30 -12.36 14.24 -3.73
CA TRP A 30 -11.99 13.62 -2.46
C TRP A 30 -12.72 14.27 -1.27
N TYR A 31 -12.96 13.45 -0.25
CA TYR A 31 -13.46 13.89 1.05
C TYR A 31 -12.44 13.55 2.13
N GLY A 32 -12.06 14.53 2.93
CA GLY A 32 -11.15 14.41 4.04
C GLY A 32 -10.99 15.74 4.77
N TYR A 33 -10.49 15.72 6.00
CA TYR A 33 -10.31 16.93 6.82
C TYR A 33 -11.59 17.79 6.93
N GLY A 34 -12.76 17.16 6.92
CA GLY A 34 -14.05 17.83 7.02
C GLY A 34 -14.51 18.59 5.76
N LYS A 35 -13.81 18.47 4.63
CA LYS A 35 -14.19 19.12 3.37
C LYS A 35 -14.22 18.15 2.20
N VAL A 36 -15.05 18.48 1.21
CA VAL A 36 -15.01 17.89 -0.12
C VAL A 36 -14.28 18.85 -1.04
N ASP A 37 -13.43 18.34 -1.93
CA ASP A 37 -12.61 19.15 -2.84
C ASP A 37 -12.18 18.29 -4.04
N ARG A 38 -11.55 18.90 -5.07
CA ARG A 38 -10.98 18.21 -6.24
C ARG A 38 -9.52 18.57 -6.42
N SER A 39 -8.70 17.58 -6.78
CA SER A 39 -7.28 17.80 -7.02
C SER A 39 -6.79 16.91 -8.16
N GLY A 40 -5.69 17.32 -8.81
CA GLY A 40 -5.02 16.48 -9.80
C GLY A 40 -4.40 15.21 -9.17
N LEU A 41 -4.36 14.12 -9.93
CA LEU A 41 -3.78 12.85 -9.49
C LEU A 41 -2.30 12.92 -9.11
N THR A 42 -1.58 13.94 -9.60
CA THR A 42 -0.17 14.16 -9.27
C THR A 42 0.05 14.66 -7.84
N VAL A 43 -0.99 15.19 -7.18
CA VAL A 43 -0.90 15.76 -5.83
C VAL A 43 -1.76 15.02 -4.80
N VAL A 44 -2.47 13.97 -5.21
CA VAL A 44 -3.25 13.13 -4.30
C VAL A 44 -2.63 11.74 -4.16
N GLY A 45 -2.87 11.10 -3.03
CA GLY A 45 -2.37 9.73 -2.77
C GLY A 45 -0.87 9.63 -2.56
N GLY A 46 -0.17 10.78 -2.36
CA GLY A 46 1.26 10.81 -2.13
C GLY A 46 1.68 11.83 -1.06
N GLU A 47 2.95 11.84 -0.74
CA GLU A 47 3.58 12.71 0.24
C GLU A 47 5.08 12.87 -0.06
N ASN A 48 5.65 14.01 0.33
CA ASN A 48 7.08 14.23 0.20
C ASN A 48 7.86 13.25 1.09
N ASP A 49 8.93 12.70 0.53
CA ASP A 49 9.87 11.82 1.23
C ASP A 49 9.23 10.55 1.87
N PHE A 50 8.01 10.14 1.45
CA PHE A 50 7.27 9.02 2.08
C PHE A 50 8.05 7.70 2.05
N TYR A 51 8.77 7.42 0.97
CA TYR A 51 9.57 6.21 0.78
C TYR A 51 11.08 6.45 0.86
N LYS A 52 11.51 7.64 1.24
CA LYS A 52 12.92 7.94 1.43
C LYS A 52 13.53 7.03 2.49
N LEU A 53 14.65 6.39 2.16
CA LEU A 53 15.30 5.45 3.06
C LEU A 53 15.70 6.14 4.36
N LYS A 54 15.34 5.53 5.47
CA LYS A 54 15.74 5.97 6.82
C LYS A 54 17.04 5.28 7.22
N GLU A 55 17.91 6.00 7.91
CA GLU A 55 19.11 5.40 8.49
C GLU A 55 18.70 4.52 9.68
N LEU A 56 18.89 3.21 9.54
CA LEU A 56 18.65 2.25 10.61
C LEU A 56 19.87 2.18 11.53
N THR A 57 19.62 2.19 12.84
CA THR A 57 20.66 1.99 13.86
C THR A 57 21.10 0.52 13.91
N ALA A 58 22.22 0.24 14.58
CA ALA A 58 22.65 -1.15 14.78
C ALA A 58 21.61 -1.98 15.56
N PRO A 59 21.01 -1.49 16.66
CA PRO A 59 19.92 -2.19 17.34
C PRO A 59 18.71 -2.46 16.43
N ASP A 60 18.29 -1.52 15.56
CA ASP A 60 17.18 -1.75 14.62
C ASP A 60 17.48 -2.94 13.70
N ILE A 61 18.69 -2.98 13.16
CA ILE A 61 19.10 -4.03 12.23
C ILE A 61 19.17 -5.39 12.93
N ASP A 62 19.66 -5.43 14.15
CA ASP A 62 19.76 -6.67 14.93
C ASP A 62 18.35 -7.16 15.34
N CYS A 63 17.44 -6.27 15.74
CA CYS A 63 16.04 -6.62 15.97
C CYS A 63 15.35 -7.15 14.71
N LEU A 64 15.54 -6.50 13.55
CA LEU A 64 15.01 -6.98 12.27
C LEU A 64 15.56 -8.36 11.90
N ARG A 65 16.84 -8.62 12.15
CA ARG A 65 17.45 -9.94 11.92
C ARG A 65 16.84 -11.00 12.82
N LEU A 66 16.70 -10.72 14.12
CA LEU A 66 16.05 -11.63 15.06
C LEU A 66 14.61 -11.92 14.64
N PHE A 67 13.87 -10.90 14.22
CA PHE A 67 12.53 -11.07 13.69
C PHE A 67 12.52 -11.99 12.45
N ILE A 68 13.42 -11.75 11.47
CA ILE A 68 13.56 -12.59 10.27
C ILE A 68 13.93 -14.02 10.63
N ASP A 69 14.86 -14.22 11.57
CA ASP A 69 15.27 -15.57 11.99
C ASP A 69 14.18 -16.35 12.72
N GLY A 70 13.19 -15.64 13.32
CA GLY A 70 11.98 -16.23 13.89
C GLY A 70 10.91 -16.66 12.87
N LEU A 71 11.01 -16.20 11.61
CA LEU A 71 10.07 -16.56 10.55
C LEU A 71 10.32 -17.99 10.00
N PRO A 72 9.38 -18.58 9.24
CA PRO A 72 9.63 -19.83 8.55
C PRO A 72 10.88 -19.76 7.66
N GLU A 73 11.64 -20.84 7.58
CA GLU A 73 12.93 -20.89 6.88
C GLU A 73 12.83 -20.46 5.41
N LEU A 74 11.75 -20.88 4.75
CA LEU A 74 11.45 -20.48 3.38
C LEU A 74 11.21 -18.97 3.33
N GLY A 75 12.09 -18.24 2.64
CA GLY A 75 12.00 -16.78 2.46
C GLY A 75 12.98 -15.97 3.33
N ARG A 76 13.54 -16.51 4.42
CA ARG A 76 14.48 -15.78 5.30
C ARG A 76 15.62 -15.11 4.55
N GLU A 77 16.23 -15.82 3.61
CA GLU A 77 17.33 -15.29 2.80
C GLU A 77 16.87 -14.14 1.87
N GLY A 78 15.63 -14.18 1.39
CA GLY A 78 15.02 -13.08 0.67
C GLY A 78 14.89 -11.83 1.54
N HIS A 79 14.38 -11.99 2.75
CA HIS A 79 14.25 -10.90 3.73
C HIS A 79 15.60 -10.31 4.13
N LYS A 80 16.61 -11.15 4.37
CA LYS A 80 17.97 -10.69 4.67
C LYS A 80 18.59 -9.91 3.52
N ARG A 81 18.35 -10.34 2.28
CA ARG A 81 18.79 -9.60 1.07
C ARG A 81 18.09 -8.25 0.95
N PHE A 82 16.78 -8.22 1.19
CA PHE A 82 16.02 -6.97 1.17
C PHE A 82 16.54 -5.99 2.24
N LEU A 83 16.71 -6.43 3.48
CA LEU A 83 17.28 -5.62 4.55
C LEU A 83 18.67 -5.08 4.18
N LYS A 84 19.53 -5.92 3.60
CA LYS A 84 20.86 -5.50 3.13
C LYS A 84 20.77 -4.42 2.03
N MET A 85 19.88 -4.61 1.07
CA MET A 85 19.64 -3.66 -0.01
C MET A 85 19.16 -2.32 0.57
N TYR A 86 18.19 -2.34 1.49
CA TYR A 86 17.61 -1.16 2.10
C TYR A 86 18.64 -0.30 2.87
N VAL A 87 19.53 -0.93 3.65
CA VAL A 87 20.50 -0.21 4.48
C VAL A 87 21.77 0.23 3.72
N LEU A 88 22.02 -0.31 2.53
CA LEU A 88 23.28 -0.09 1.82
C LEU A 88 23.52 1.39 1.45
N PRO A 89 22.58 2.13 0.85
CA PRO A 89 22.82 3.53 0.43
C PRO A 89 23.15 4.45 1.61
N THR A 90 22.38 4.37 2.69
CA THR A 90 22.60 5.19 3.89
C THR A 90 23.93 4.89 4.57
N ARG A 91 24.33 3.60 4.63
CA ARG A 91 25.63 3.18 5.16
C ARG A 91 26.80 3.67 4.29
N LEU A 92 26.65 3.59 2.98
CA LEU A 92 27.68 4.09 2.05
C LEU A 92 27.84 5.60 2.18
N LYS A 93 26.75 6.34 2.26
CA LYS A 93 26.78 7.80 2.47
C LYS A 93 27.51 8.14 3.76
N LYS A 94 27.15 7.50 4.87
CA LYS A 94 27.79 7.72 6.16
C LYS A 94 29.31 7.44 6.13
N ARG A 95 29.74 6.34 5.48
CA ARG A 95 31.14 6.02 5.30
C ARG A 95 31.89 7.02 4.43
N LEU A 96 31.24 7.54 3.38
CA LEU A 96 31.81 8.58 2.53
C LEU A 96 32.08 9.84 3.34
N GLU A 97 31.10 10.31 4.12
CA GLU A 97 31.25 11.51 4.94
C GLU A 97 32.31 11.33 6.06
N GLN A 98 32.39 10.16 6.68
CA GLN A 98 33.45 9.84 7.65
C GLN A 98 34.85 9.94 7.02
N ARG A 99 35.06 9.35 5.85
CA ARG A 99 36.35 9.43 5.15
C ARG A 99 36.74 10.85 4.77
N VAL A 100 35.78 11.66 4.33
CA VAL A 100 36.01 13.07 4.01
C VAL A 100 36.46 13.85 5.25
N THR A 101 35.87 13.51 6.42
CA THR A 101 36.23 14.18 7.69
C THR A 101 37.58 13.74 8.22
N GLU A 102 37.93 12.44 8.12
CA GLU A 102 39.15 11.86 8.71
C GLU A 102 40.40 12.11 7.87
N ASN A 103 40.31 12.01 6.54
CA ASN A 103 41.48 11.97 5.64
C ASN A 103 41.72 13.26 4.86
N GLY A 104 40.90 14.30 5.09
CA GLY A 104 40.97 15.49 4.27
C GLY A 104 40.63 15.24 2.79
N LYS A 105 41.08 16.10 1.90
CA LYS A 105 40.75 16.06 0.46
C LYS A 105 41.60 15.04 -0.31
N GLU A 106 41.37 13.73 -0.14
CA GLU A 106 41.96 12.72 -1.02
C GLU A 106 41.15 12.50 -2.31
N MET A 107 39.84 12.88 -2.34
CA MET A 107 39.02 12.82 -3.52
C MET A 107 38.91 14.18 -4.20
N ASP A 108 38.90 14.18 -5.52
CA ASP A 108 38.52 15.33 -6.32
C ASP A 108 37.12 15.83 -5.96
N GLU A 109 36.94 17.15 -5.84
CA GLU A 109 35.66 17.74 -5.44
C GLU A 109 34.52 17.36 -6.39
N ALA A 110 34.77 17.21 -7.69
CA ALA A 110 33.78 16.78 -8.66
C ALA A 110 33.35 15.31 -8.43
N GLN A 111 34.30 14.42 -8.18
CA GLN A 111 34.02 13.00 -7.86
C GLN A 111 33.24 12.87 -6.56
N LEU A 112 33.57 13.65 -5.55
CA LEU A 112 32.87 13.67 -4.28
C LEU A 112 31.42 14.18 -4.44
N ALA A 113 31.22 15.24 -5.22
CA ALA A 113 29.88 15.77 -5.51
C ALA A 113 29.03 14.75 -6.27
N GLU A 114 29.61 14.07 -7.26
CA GLU A 114 28.95 13.00 -8.02
C GLU A 114 28.56 11.83 -7.11
N ALA A 115 29.49 11.36 -6.27
CA ALA A 115 29.23 10.26 -5.34
C ALA A 115 28.09 10.60 -4.35
N ARG A 116 28.08 11.81 -3.81
CA ARG A 116 27.00 12.31 -2.95
C ARG A 116 25.67 12.33 -3.68
N HIS A 117 25.65 12.88 -4.88
CA HIS A 117 24.43 12.95 -5.71
C HIS A 117 23.87 11.55 -5.98
N LEU A 118 24.68 10.57 -6.40
CA LEU A 118 24.25 9.19 -6.65
C LEU A 118 23.65 8.54 -5.38
N LEU A 119 24.27 8.76 -4.23
CA LEU A 119 23.76 8.22 -2.97
C LEU A 119 22.45 8.90 -2.53
N ASP A 120 22.32 10.21 -2.75
CA ASP A 120 21.08 10.94 -2.45
C ASP A 120 19.93 10.48 -3.35
N VAL A 121 20.18 10.27 -4.64
CA VAL A 121 19.22 9.68 -5.57
C VAL A 121 18.82 8.28 -5.12
N ALA A 122 19.78 7.41 -4.77
CA ALA A 122 19.51 6.07 -4.29
C ALA A 122 18.68 6.07 -2.99
N ILE A 123 19.00 6.95 -2.04
CA ILE A 123 18.27 7.09 -0.77
C ILE A 123 16.82 7.54 -1.02
N SER A 124 16.61 8.42 -1.99
CA SER A 124 15.29 8.95 -2.32
C SER A 124 14.44 7.96 -3.13
N ASN A 125 15.03 7.31 -4.13
CA ASN A 125 14.29 6.61 -5.18
C ASN A 125 14.14 5.10 -4.93
N LEU A 126 15.09 4.44 -4.24
CA LEU A 126 15.17 2.97 -4.19
C LEU A 126 13.86 2.30 -3.79
N ASN A 127 13.22 2.79 -2.74
CA ASN A 127 12.01 2.18 -2.21
C ASN A 127 10.78 2.51 -3.09
N GLU A 128 10.71 3.71 -3.65
CA GLU A 128 9.67 4.10 -4.61
C GLU A 128 9.77 3.26 -5.91
N ASP A 129 10.97 3.10 -6.46
CA ASP A 129 11.20 2.29 -7.66
C ASP A 129 10.89 0.81 -7.43
N TYR A 130 11.19 0.33 -6.22
CA TYR A 130 10.84 -1.01 -5.81
C TYR A 130 9.32 -1.22 -5.80
N HIS A 131 8.55 -0.30 -5.19
CA HIS A 131 7.10 -0.34 -5.19
C HIS A 131 6.52 -0.21 -6.61
N ALA A 132 7.04 0.71 -7.43
CA ALA A 132 6.63 0.86 -8.82
C ALA A 132 6.86 -0.42 -9.65
N SER A 133 7.93 -1.17 -9.36
CA SER A 133 8.20 -2.45 -10.01
C SER A 133 7.18 -3.54 -9.65
N ILE A 134 6.71 -3.55 -8.40
CA ILE A 134 5.66 -4.47 -7.92
C ILE A 134 4.33 -4.11 -8.55
N GLU A 135 3.94 -2.84 -8.55
CA GLU A 135 2.71 -2.34 -9.16
C GLU A 135 2.61 -2.73 -10.64
N ARG A 136 3.67 -2.55 -11.40
CA ARG A 136 3.73 -2.88 -12.83
C ARG A 136 3.43 -4.37 -13.08
N ARG A 137 3.86 -5.27 -12.19
CA ARG A 137 3.58 -6.71 -12.27
C ARG A 137 2.21 -7.06 -11.76
N PHE A 138 1.70 -6.34 -10.75
CA PHE A 138 0.40 -6.59 -10.13
C PHE A 138 -0.77 -6.07 -10.98
N TRP A 139 -0.60 -4.94 -11.67
CA TRP A 139 -1.65 -4.28 -12.44
C TRP A 139 -2.38 -5.18 -13.46
N PRO A 140 -1.70 -6.01 -14.27
CA PRO A 140 -2.37 -6.90 -15.22
C PRO A 140 -3.41 -7.81 -14.58
N TYR A 141 -3.19 -8.26 -13.36
CA TYR A 141 -4.14 -9.13 -12.65
C TYR A 141 -5.44 -8.38 -12.27
N LEU A 142 -5.36 -7.10 -11.94
CA LEU A 142 -6.55 -6.30 -11.67
C LEU A 142 -7.40 -6.13 -12.94
N GLU A 143 -6.76 -5.97 -14.10
CA GLU A 143 -7.46 -5.89 -15.39
C GLU A 143 -8.11 -7.24 -15.77
N LEU A 144 -7.50 -8.38 -15.45
CA LEU A 144 -8.11 -9.69 -15.62
C LEU A 144 -9.34 -9.84 -14.71
N ILE A 145 -9.23 -9.45 -13.43
CA ILE A 145 -10.34 -9.51 -12.47
C ILE A 145 -11.54 -8.68 -12.94
N LYS A 146 -11.31 -7.47 -13.47
CA LYS A 146 -12.39 -6.63 -14.03
C LYS A 146 -13.16 -7.32 -15.17
N ARG A 147 -12.52 -8.25 -15.87
CA ARG A 147 -13.11 -9.06 -16.96
C ARG A 147 -13.61 -10.42 -16.48
N CYS A 148 -13.62 -10.68 -15.18
CA CYS A 148 -13.95 -11.97 -14.57
C CYS A 148 -13.03 -13.13 -15.07
N ASP A 149 -11.81 -12.81 -15.45
CA ASP A 149 -10.78 -13.80 -15.81
C ASP A 149 -9.89 -14.09 -14.59
N PHE A 150 -10.05 -15.27 -14.02
CA PHE A 150 -9.29 -15.75 -12.86
C PHE A 150 -8.28 -16.84 -13.23
N SER A 151 -7.92 -16.99 -14.51
CA SER A 151 -6.99 -18.00 -14.99
C SER A 151 -5.63 -17.98 -14.30
N PHE A 152 -5.18 -16.79 -13.88
CA PHE A 152 -3.94 -16.59 -13.11
C PHE A 152 -3.96 -17.26 -11.74
N TYR A 153 -5.14 -17.47 -11.15
CA TYR A 153 -5.30 -18.01 -9.79
C TYR A 153 -4.86 -19.47 -9.68
N GLU A 154 -5.02 -20.22 -10.76
CA GLU A 154 -4.60 -21.63 -10.85
C GLU A 154 -3.12 -21.80 -11.20
N ASP A 155 -2.49 -20.81 -11.82
CA ASP A 155 -1.05 -20.81 -12.12
C ASP A 155 -0.26 -20.42 -10.86
N PRO A 156 0.59 -21.31 -10.31
CA PRO A 156 1.30 -21.01 -9.05
C PRO A 156 2.19 -19.78 -9.10
N THR A 157 2.83 -19.52 -10.23
CA THR A 157 3.73 -18.35 -10.39
C THR A 157 2.94 -17.05 -10.42
N LYS A 158 1.88 -17.00 -11.23
CA LYS A 158 1.01 -15.82 -11.36
C LYS A 158 0.22 -15.57 -10.06
N ALA A 159 -0.30 -16.61 -9.44
CA ALA A 159 -0.97 -16.48 -8.14
C ALA A 159 -0.03 -15.94 -7.05
N THR A 160 1.23 -16.38 -7.02
CA THR A 160 2.24 -15.85 -6.09
C THR A 160 2.49 -14.37 -6.34
N GLU A 161 2.66 -13.95 -7.59
CA GLU A 161 2.83 -12.53 -7.95
C GLU A 161 1.62 -11.69 -7.57
N PHE A 162 0.41 -12.20 -7.85
CA PHE A 162 -0.84 -11.53 -7.47
C PHE A 162 -0.94 -11.31 -5.97
N PHE A 163 -0.79 -12.38 -5.17
CA PHE A 163 -0.91 -12.27 -3.71
C PHE A 163 0.18 -11.42 -3.09
N TYR A 164 1.38 -11.45 -3.66
CA TYR A 164 2.45 -10.56 -3.24
C TYR A 164 2.08 -9.09 -3.50
N GLY A 165 1.63 -8.76 -4.71
CA GLY A 165 1.20 -7.41 -5.07
C GLY A 165 0.02 -6.93 -4.21
N LEU A 166 -0.98 -7.78 -3.99
CA LEU A 166 -2.13 -7.51 -3.12
C LEU A 166 -1.68 -7.18 -1.68
N SER A 167 -0.76 -7.98 -1.14
CA SER A 167 -0.26 -7.83 0.21
C SER A 167 0.60 -6.58 0.38
N VAL A 168 1.46 -6.27 -0.60
CA VAL A 168 2.24 -5.02 -0.60
C VAL A 168 1.31 -3.81 -0.67
N GLN A 169 0.30 -3.84 -1.54
CA GLN A 169 -0.68 -2.76 -1.66
C GLN A 169 -1.46 -2.54 -0.35
N TYR A 170 -1.78 -3.61 0.39
CA TYR A 170 -2.42 -3.54 1.70
C TYR A 170 -1.48 -2.94 2.76
N MET A 171 -0.25 -3.46 2.87
CA MET A 171 0.68 -3.13 3.95
C MET A 171 1.32 -1.75 3.84
N ARG A 172 1.46 -1.20 2.63
CA ARG A 172 2.16 0.07 2.38
C ARG A 172 1.39 1.32 2.83
N THR A 173 0.15 1.19 3.24
CA THR A 173 -0.74 2.32 3.51
C THR A 173 -0.50 2.96 4.88
N LYS A 174 -0.79 4.26 4.98
CA LYS A 174 -0.69 5.01 6.25
C LYS A 174 -1.59 4.45 7.34
N ALA A 175 -2.77 3.95 6.98
CA ALA A 175 -3.72 3.40 7.95
C ALA A 175 -3.17 2.13 8.60
N VAL A 176 -2.54 1.22 7.82
CA VAL A 176 -1.89 0.03 8.37
C VAL A 176 -0.66 0.40 9.21
N LYS A 177 0.18 1.32 8.74
CA LYS A 177 1.32 1.86 9.51
C LYS A 177 0.86 2.40 10.87
N ARG A 178 -0.14 3.28 10.87
CA ARG A 178 -0.69 3.87 12.10
C ARG A 178 -1.20 2.81 13.09
N ARG A 179 -1.91 1.79 12.59
CA ARG A 179 -2.39 0.68 13.43
C ARG A 179 -1.23 -0.11 14.03
N ALA A 180 -0.20 -0.40 13.25
CA ALA A 180 1.00 -1.08 13.72
C ALA A 180 1.73 -0.26 14.81
N LEU A 181 1.84 1.07 14.64
CA LEU A 181 2.47 1.97 15.62
C LEU A 181 1.71 2.03 16.94
N GLN A 182 0.40 1.89 16.94
CA GLN A 182 -0.42 1.94 18.15
C GLN A 182 -0.34 0.65 18.99
N LYS A 183 -0.01 -0.47 18.38
CA LYS A 183 0.15 -1.78 19.06
C LYS A 183 1.53 -1.98 19.70
N THR A 184 2.32 -1.02 19.75
CA THR A 184 3.73 -1.06 20.08
C THR A 184 4.06 -1.79 21.38
N ASN A 185 4.98 -2.49 21.47
CA ASN A 185 6.17 -2.96 20.81
C ASN A 185 7.21 -3.32 21.83
N VAL A 186 7.25 -4.60 22.07
CA VAL A 186 8.32 -5.19 22.90
C VAL A 186 9.60 -5.39 22.07
N LEU A 187 9.49 -5.35 20.72
CA LEU A 187 10.58 -5.75 19.83
C LEU A 187 11.37 -4.59 19.21
N PHE A 188 10.75 -3.43 18.95
CA PHE A 188 11.40 -2.30 18.27
C PHE A 188 11.24 -1.00 19.06
N ASP A 189 12.34 -0.32 19.33
CA ASP A 189 12.34 0.99 20.00
C ASP A 189 11.65 2.07 19.18
N ASP A 190 11.76 1.98 17.84
CA ASP A 190 11.17 2.90 16.89
C ASP A 190 10.63 2.17 15.67
N VAL A 191 9.37 1.74 15.75
CA VAL A 191 8.67 1.06 14.63
C VAL A 191 8.56 1.94 13.42
N GLU A 192 8.41 3.25 13.59
CA GLU A 192 8.31 4.17 12.45
C GLU A 192 9.58 4.17 11.62
N ARG A 193 10.75 4.08 12.25
CA ARG A 193 12.04 4.03 11.55
C ARG A 193 12.24 2.73 10.78
N VAL A 194 11.80 1.60 11.32
CA VAL A 194 11.95 0.28 10.70
C VAL A 194 10.79 -0.12 9.81
N TRP A 195 9.72 0.68 9.76
CA TRP A 195 8.45 0.33 9.12
C TRP A 195 8.59 -0.11 7.67
N ASP A 196 9.40 0.57 6.88
CA ASP A 196 9.53 0.26 5.45
C ASP A 196 10.07 -1.16 5.21
N VAL A 197 11.01 -1.62 6.05
CA VAL A 197 11.52 -2.98 6.01
C VAL A 197 10.51 -3.96 6.62
N LEU A 198 9.94 -3.62 7.76
CA LEU A 198 8.99 -4.48 8.47
C LEU A 198 7.72 -4.71 7.65
N SER A 199 7.15 -3.66 7.04
CA SER A 199 5.96 -3.78 6.20
C SER A 199 6.21 -4.64 4.96
N HIS A 200 7.41 -4.58 4.37
CA HIS A 200 7.79 -5.46 3.28
C HIS A 200 7.84 -6.93 3.73
N ILE A 201 8.50 -7.22 4.86
CA ILE A 201 8.58 -8.58 5.40
C ILE A 201 7.17 -9.12 5.66
N LEU A 202 6.33 -8.33 6.34
CA LEU A 202 4.94 -8.70 6.62
C LEU A 202 4.11 -8.91 5.35
N ALA A 203 4.31 -8.08 4.31
CA ALA A 203 3.64 -8.25 3.02
C ALA A 203 4.02 -9.56 2.33
N VAL A 204 5.30 -9.94 2.36
CA VAL A 204 5.76 -11.22 1.79
C VAL A 204 5.14 -12.39 2.55
N GLU A 205 5.16 -12.37 3.88
CA GLU A 205 4.59 -13.46 4.70
C GLU A 205 3.07 -13.55 4.54
N MET A 206 2.36 -12.40 4.47
CA MET A 206 0.93 -12.36 4.18
C MET A 206 0.61 -12.93 2.80
N GLY A 207 1.38 -12.54 1.77
CA GLY A 207 1.21 -13.08 0.41
C GLY A 207 1.46 -14.57 0.33
N ARG A 208 2.44 -15.08 1.07
CA ARG A 208 2.70 -16.53 1.20
C ARG A 208 1.55 -17.26 1.87
N SER A 209 1.00 -16.69 2.95
CA SER A 209 -0.16 -17.25 3.64
C SER A 209 -1.37 -17.32 2.69
N PHE A 210 -1.69 -16.24 1.99
CA PHE A 210 -2.79 -16.22 1.01
C PHE A 210 -2.57 -17.23 -0.11
N PHE A 211 -1.36 -17.31 -0.65
CA PHE A 211 -1.04 -18.29 -1.68
C PHE A 211 -1.21 -19.73 -1.18
N SER A 212 -0.71 -20.05 0.00
CA SER A 212 -0.79 -21.39 0.59
C SER A 212 -2.23 -21.81 0.85
N ASP A 213 -3.05 -20.87 1.28
CA ASP A 213 -4.44 -21.10 1.67
C ASP A 213 -5.46 -20.81 0.55
N ARG A 214 -5.00 -20.43 -0.63
CA ARG A 214 -5.85 -19.99 -1.75
C ARG A 214 -6.93 -20.97 -2.17
N ARG A 215 -6.72 -22.30 -1.92
CA ARG A 215 -7.72 -23.32 -2.23
C ARG A 215 -8.98 -23.22 -1.38
N ASN A 216 -8.88 -22.59 -0.21
CA ASN A 216 -10.00 -22.36 0.70
C ASN A 216 -10.70 -21.03 0.43
N PHE A 217 -10.11 -20.17 -0.42
CA PHE A 217 -10.62 -18.86 -0.77
C PHE A 217 -10.99 -18.76 -2.24
N LYS A 218 -11.79 -17.75 -2.56
CA LYS A 218 -12.18 -17.38 -3.93
C LYS A 218 -12.11 -15.89 -4.13
N ILE A 219 -11.94 -15.49 -5.40
CA ILE A 219 -12.12 -14.10 -5.84
C ILE A 219 -13.50 -14.01 -6.47
N LEU A 220 -14.22 -12.94 -6.13
CA LEU A 220 -15.52 -12.59 -6.69
C LEU A 220 -15.45 -11.14 -7.19
N THR A 221 -15.92 -10.88 -8.41
CA THR A 221 -16.10 -9.53 -8.92
C THR A 221 -17.48 -9.00 -8.52
N LEU A 222 -17.54 -7.76 -8.07
CA LEU A 222 -18.78 -7.02 -7.88
C LEU A 222 -18.98 -6.11 -9.07
N ASP A 223 -20.19 -6.20 -9.67
CA ASP A 223 -20.64 -5.40 -10.78
C ASP A 223 -21.64 -4.36 -10.28
N ASN A 224 -21.33 -3.08 -10.44
CA ASN A 224 -22.12 -1.95 -9.95
C ASN A 224 -22.65 -1.12 -11.11
N ASP A 225 -23.85 -1.42 -11.53
CA ASP A 225 -24.60 -0.63 -12.54
C ASP A 225 -25.55 0.39 -11.89
N THR A 226 -25.42 0.60 -10.58
CA THR A 226 -26.26 1.55 -9.85
C THR A 226 -25.76 2.99 -10.05
N ARG A 227 -26.60 3.97 -9.71
CA ARG A 227 -26.22 5.39 -9.68
C ARG A 227 -25.26 5.77 -8.55
N VAL A 228 -25.03 4.89 -7.59
CA VAL A 228 -24.12 5.10 -6.45
C VAL A 228 -22.76 4.50 -6.80
N PRO A 229 -21.73 5.29 -7.14
CA PRO A 229 -20.43 4.75 -7.52
C PRO A 229 -19.74 4.08 -6.32
N PHE A 230 -18.94 3.05 -6.57
CA PHE A 230 -17.95 2.63 -5.57
C PHE A 230 -16.92 3.73 -5.36
N ILE A 231 -16.66 4.05 -4.10
CA ILE A 231 -15.55 4.94 -3.72
C ILE A 231 -14.32 4.11 -3.39
N THR A 232 -13.17 4.78 -3.38
CA THR A 232 -11.92 4.24 -2.84
C THR A 232 -11.31 5.19 -1.81
N SER A 233 -10.15 4.86 -1.28
CA SER A 233 -9.49 5.66 -0.26
C SER A 233 -7.96 5.54 -0.31
N ASP A 234 -7.28 6.25 0.57
CA ASP A 234 -5.85 6.08 0.86
C ASP A 234 -5.52 4.75 1.55
N GLN A 235 -6.55 3.96 1.90
CA GLN A 235 -6.51 2.54 2.25
C GLN A 235 -7.35 1.75 1.24
N PRO A 236 -6.83 1.45 0.03
CA PRO A 236 -7.63 0.90 -1.07
C PRO A 236 -8.22 -0.49 -0.78
N ILE A 237 -7.49 -1.30 -0.03
CA ILE A 237 -7.89 -2.66 0.35
C ILE A 237 -8.26 -2.65 1.82
N ILE A 238 -9.45 -3.12 2.14
CA ILE A 238 -9.92 -3.24 3.51
C ILE A 238 -10.29 -4.69 3.84
N ASN A 239 -10.08 -5.10 5.08
CA ASN A 239 -10.67 -6.35 5.59
C ASN A 239 -12.04 -6.03 6.19
N MET A 240 -13.10 -6.51 5.56
CA MET A 240 -14.48 -6.25 5.97
C MET A 240 -14.85 -6.83 7.33
N LEU A 241 -14.07 -7.78 7.82
CA LEU A 241 -14.27 -8.42 9.13
C LEU A 241 -13.46 -7.76 10.25
N SER A 242 -12.65 -6.73 9.94
CA SER A 242 -11.93 -5.97 10.95
C SER A 242 -12.75 -4.79 11.46
N ASP A 243 -12.71 -4.51 12.77
CA ASP A 243 -13.15 -3.21 13.29
C ASP A 243 -12.02 -2.19 13.09
N PRO A 244 -12.27 -1.07 12.38
CA PRO A 244 -11.25 -0.04 12.18
C PRO A 244 -10.78 0.62 13.49
N ARG A 245 -11.50 0.47 14.58
CA ARG A 245 -11.15 0.95 15.92
C ARG A 245 -10.41 -0.09 16.76
N ASP A 246 -10.46 -1.36 16.37
CA ASP A 246 -9.70 -2.43 17.01
C ASP A 246 -8.37 -2.62 16.28
N PHE A 247 -7.29 -2.48 17.06
CA PHE A 247 -5.93 -2.66 16.54
C PHE A 247 -5.47 -4.13 16.59
N ASN A 248 -6.34 -5.06 17.01
CA ASN A 248 -6.03 -6.48 16.95
C ASN A 248 -6.04 -7.00 15.51
N ALA A 249 -5.14 -7.94 15.21
CA ALA A 249 -5.19 -8.64 13.94
C ALA A 249 -6.52 -9.39 13.86
N PRO A 250 -7.28 -9.22 12.77
CA PRO A 250 -8.54 -9.93 12.61
C PRO A 250 -8.29 -11.44 12.50
N GLU A 251 -9.14 -12.24 13.15
CA GLU A 251 -9.04 -13.70 13.11
C GLU A 251 -9.38 -14.27 11.72
N ARG A 252 -10.19 -13.55 10.94
CA ARG A 252 -10.66 -13.95 9.62
C ARG A 252 -10.42 -12.84 8.60
N VAL A 253 -10.34 -13.23 7.34
CA VAL A 253 -10.04 -12.32 6.24
C VAL A 253 -11.15 -12.38 5.19
N GLU A 254 -11.77 -11.22 4.96
CA GLU A 254 -12.58 -10.92 3.79
C GLU A 254 -12.15 -9.58 3.22
N LEU A 255 -11.41 -9.58 2.11
CA LEU A 255 -10.91 -8.34 1.55
C LEU A 255 -11.90 -7.77 0.54
N TYR A 256 -12.14 -6.47 0.65
CA TYR A 256 -12.82 -5.66 -0.35
C TYR A 256 -11.82 -4.70 -1.00
N TYR A 257 -11.82 -4.68 -2.32
CA TYR A 257 -10.92 -3.85 -3.11
C TYR A 257 -11.68 -3.25 -4.30
N PRO A 258 -12.14 -1.98 -4.25
CA PRO A 258 -12.73 -1.32 -5.41
C PRO A 258 -11.69 -1.14 -6.51
N LEU A 259 -12.05 -1.43 -7.74
CA LEU A 259 -11.17 -1.38 -8.92
C LEU A 259 -11.55 -0.24 -9.87
N SER A 260 -12.78 0.26 -9.77
CA SER A 260 -13.33 1.40 -10.47
C SER A 260 -14.64 1.82 -9.80
N PRO A 261 -15.30 2.94 -10.23
CA PRO A 261 -16.64 3.28 -9.76
C PRO A 261 -17.70 2.19 -9.98
N THR A 262 -17.47 1.28 -10.93
CA THR A 262 -18.41 0.24 -11.35
C THR A 262 -17.97 -1.19 -11.06
N LYS A 263 -16.74 -1.39 -10.62
CA LYS A 263 -16.17 -2.74 -10.37
C LYS A 263 -15.42 -2.79 -9.03
N ALA A 264 -15.60 -3.90 -8.31
CA ALA A 264 -14.78 -4.20 -7.13
C ALA A 264 -14.45 -5.69 -7.05
N MET A 265 -13.42 -6.03 -6.30
CA MET A 265 -13.01 -7.39 -5.99
C MET A 265 -13.34 -7.71 -4.53
N LEU A 266 -13.88 -8.90 -4.30
CA LEU A 266 -13.90 -9.55 -2.99
C LEU A 266 -12.93 -10.73 -2.99
N TYR A 267 -12.14 -10.88 -1.92
CA TYR A 267 -11.40 -12.09 -1.61
C TYR A 267 -11.97 -12.66 -0.31
N LEU A 268 -12.59 -13.85 -0.38
CA LEU A 268 -13.40 -14.39 0.69
C LEU A 268 -13.32 -15.92 0.75
N GLU A 269 -13.65 -16.51 1.88
CA GLU A 269 -13.69 -17.95 2.05
C GLU A 269 -14.71 -18.60 1.08
N LYS A 270 -14.36 -19.77 0.51
CA LYS A 270 -15.26 -20.52 -0.39
C LYS A 270 -16.55 -20.96 0.28
N SER A 271 -16.53 -21.15 1.59
CA SER A 271 -17.71 -21.46 2.40
C SER A 271 -18.75 -20.34 2.43
N THR A 272 -18.33 -19.08 2.14
CA THR A 272 -19.25 -17.95 2.07
C THR A 272 -20.26 -18.17 0.93
N PRO A 273 -21.58 -18.21 1.22
CA PRO A 273 -22.60 -18.45 0.21
C PRO A 273 -22.61 -17.35 -0.85
N THR A 274 -22.08 -17.62 -2.00
CA THR A 274 -22.13 -16.73 -3.17
C THR A 274 -22.18 -17.56 -4.43
N ALA A 275 -23.09 -17.23 -5.32
CA ALA A 275 -23.19 -17.89 -6.62
C ALA A 275 -22.24 -17.20 -7.62
N GLY A 276 -21.60 -18.00 -8.48
CA GLY A 276 -20.83 -17.53 -9.63
C GLY A 276 -19.48 -16.91 -9.27
N ILE A 277 -18.90 -16.24 -10.27
CA ILE A 277 -17.62 -15.52 -10.24
C ILE A 277 -17.80 -13.99 -10.22
N SER A 278 -19.03 -13.53 -10.47
CA SER A 278 -19.42 -12.12 -10.35
C SER A 278 -20.78 -12.01 -9.68
N ARG A 279 -21.08 -10.84 -9.13
CA ARG A 279 -22.36 -10.50 -8.50
C ARG A 279 -22.70 -9.04 -8.79
N GLU A 280 -23.92 -8.82 -9.30
CA GLU A 280 -24.50 -7.47 -9.34
C GLU A 280 -24.79 -6.99 -7.93
N VAL A 281 -24.59 -5.71 -7.69
CA VAL A 281 -24.85 -5.06 -6.41
C VAL A 281 -26.09 -4.18 -6.49
N SER A 282 -26.85 -4.16 -5.41
CA SER A 282 -27.95 -3.20 -5.22
C SER A 282 -27.39 -1.82 -4.79
N ILE A 283 -28.25 -0.79 -4.83
CA ILE A 283 -27.92 0.55 -4.28
C ILE A 283 -27.52 0.43 -2.80
N ASP A 284 -28.22 -0.38 -2.02
CA ASP A 284 -27.93 -0.59 -0.59
C ASP A 284 -26.59 -1.28 -0.38
N ASP A 285 -26.24 -2.27 -1.22
CA ASP A 285 -24.92 -2.88 -1.21
C ASP A 285 -23.83 -1.85 -1.50
N ALA A 286 -24.00 -1.01 -2.52
CA ALA A 286 -23.04 0.03 -2.88
C ALA A 286 -22.84 1.02 -1.71
N HIS A 287 -23.92 1.47 -1.08
CA HIS A 287 -23.85 2.32 0.12
C HIS A 287 -23.13 1.60 1.28
N ARG A 288 -23.39 0.32 1.50
CA ARG A 288 -22.73 -0.48 2.54
C ARG A 288 -21.23 -0.58 2.31
N TYR A 289 -20.78 -0.92 1.11
CA TYR A 289 -19.34 -0.99 0.78
C TYR A 289 -18.66 0.37 0.91
N ASN A 290 -19.31 1.42 0.45
CA ASN A 290 -18.79 2.78 0.56
C ASN A 290 -18.68 3.25 2.01
N ARG A 291 -19.63 2.87 2.87
CA ARG A 291 -19.56 3.14 4.31
C ARG A 291 -18.35 2.42 4.94
N MET A 292 -18.17 1.14 4.63
CA MET A 292 -17.02 0.38 5.13
C MET A 292 -15.70 0.99 4.66
N MET A 293 -15.62 1.43 3.40
CA MET A 293 -14.45 2.13 2.87
C MET A 293 -14.17 3.43 3.63
N LEU A 294 -15.20 4.23 3.92
CA LEU A 294 -15.09 5.46 4.70
C LEU A 294 -14.63 5.18 6.14
N ASP A 295 -15.17 4.16 6.79
CA ASP A 295 -14.85 3.81 8.17
C ASP A 295 -13.38 3.30 8.32
N HIS A 296 -12.82 2.70 7.25
CA HIS A 296 -11.44 2.18 7.22
C HIS A 296 -10.41 3.15 6.63
N CYS A 297 -10.82 4.26 6.01
CA CYS A 297 -9.88 5.18 5.40
C CYS A 297 -8.91 5.79 6.43
N GLY A 298 -7.70 6.13 5.98
CA GLY A 298 -6.71 6.80 6.80
C GLY A 298 -7.01 8.29 6.97
N LEU A 299 -7.09 9.01 5.85
CA LEU A 299 -7.24 10.45 5.79
C LEU A 299 -8.26 10.91 4.74
N ARG A 300 -8.38 10.19 3.62
CA ARG A 300 -9.19 10.61 2.47
C ARG A 300 -9.86 9.44 1.78
N VAL A 301 -11.10 9.68 1.36
CA VAL A 301 -11.79 8.86 0.37
C VAL A 301 -11.86 9.60 -0.96
N PHE A 302 -11.93 8.84 -2.06
CA PHE A 302 -11.91 9.35 -3.43
C PHE A 302 -13.13 8.83 -4.21
N SER A 303 -13.66 9.67 -5.08
CA SER A 303 -14.80 9.34 -5.95
C SER A 303 -14.71 10.08 -7.29
N ASN A 304 -15.39 9.57 -8.30
CA ASN A 304 -15.71 10.31 -9.53
C ASN A 304 -16.90 11.26 -9.37
N SER A 305 -17.65 11.20 -8.25
CA SER A 305 -18.81 12.03 -7.93
C SER A 305 -18.56 12.86 -6.68
N GLU A 306 -18.44 14.19 -6.88
CA GLU A 306 -18.35 15.16 -5.78
C GLU A 306 -19.66 15.26 -5.02
N GLU A 307 -20.79 15.16 -5.73
CA GLU A 307 -22.14 15.13 -5.13
C GLU A 307 -22.28 13.99 -4.14
N TYR A 308 -21.83 12.78 -4.52
CA TYR A 308 -21.87 11.63 -3.63
C TYR A 308 -20.97 11.79 -2.39
N LEU A 309 -19.78 12.39 -2.55
CA LEU A 309 -18.91 12.68 -1.41
C LEU A 309 -19.53 13.74 -0.46
N THR A 310 -20.26 14.72 -1.01
CA THR A 310 -21.00 15.71 -0.21
C THR A 310 -22.10 15.02 0.61
N PHE A 311 -22.87 14.14 -0.02
CA PHE A 311 -23.84 13.30 0.69
C PHE A 311 -23.20 12.46 1.81
N LEU A 312 -22.07 11.81 1.55
CA LEU A 312 -21.36 11.02 2.58
C LEU A 312 -20.88 11.90 3.75
N LYS A 313 -20.40 13.11 3.46
CA LYS A 313 -19.99 14.07 4.49
C LYS A 313 -21.17 14.44 5.37
N GLU A 314 -22.32 14.81 4.80
CA GLU A 314 -23.54 15.17 5.54
C GLU A 314 -24.00 14.02 6.45
N CYS A 315 -23.97 12.78 5.94
CA CYS A 315 -24.28 11.59 6.75
C CYS A 315 -23.29 11.38 7.92
N ALA A 316 -22.01 11.69 7.72
CA ALA A 316 -20.99 11.56 8.77
C ALA A 316 -21.13 12.65 9.84
N ASP A 317 -21.43 13.89 9.43
CA ASP A 317 -21.62 15.03 10.35
C ASP A 317 -22.87 14.85 11.19
N PHE A 318 -23.97 14.33 10.62
CA PHE A 318 -25.19 14.00 11.37
C PHE A 318 -24.96 13.00 12.50
N LYS A 319 -24.14 11.95 12.25
CA LYS A 319 -23.79 10.96 13.29
C LYS A 319 -22.98 11.56 14.44
N LYS A 320 -22.09 12.53 14.17
CA LYS A 320 -21.30 13.21 15.22
C LYS A 320 -22.12 14.10 16.12
N GLN A 321 -23.26 14.64 15.63
CA GLN A 321 -24.16 15.50 16.41
C GLN A 321 -25.14 14.69 17.26
N SER A 322 -25.31 13.38 16.96
CA SER A 322 -26.26 12.48 17.63
C SER A 322 -25.63 11.66 18.76
N HIS A 323 -24.37 11.88 19.03
CA HIS A 323 -23.57 11.29 20.12
C HIS A 323 -22.91 12.37 20.95
#